data_a2ff49a1c36931736d78e178b76bc1d7
#
_entry.id   a2ff49a1c36931736d78e178b76bc1d7
#
_cell.length_a   1.000
_cell.length_b   1.000
_cell.length_c   1.000
_cell.angle_alpha   90.00
_cell.angle_beta   90.00
_cell.angle_gamma   90.00
#
_symmetry.space_group_name_H-M   'P 1'
#
loop_
_entity.id
_entity.type
_entity.pdbx_description
1 polymer ?
#
loop_
_entity_poly.entity_id
_entity_poly.type
_entity_poly.pdbx_seq_one_letter_code
_entity_poly.pdbx_strand_id
1 'polypeptide(L)'
;MQVPFSVEARAVSLQEARSLYFGRGELPEALLDQNVLRSWERCRQAGLDPARLGGGEPDVRGVAEARERNRTLISHAQPVLEHLFEQIRNSHSMVILADARGMVLQSYGDADFLSRAEQVALRPGASWHEFERGTNAIGTALAERGAVNVFGSEHFFEGNAFLTCSASPIQDAQGRLMGVLDISSDYRAFQRHSLGLVKMSSRIIEKRLFESEFAHQGLLSFHARPDHVGSLCEALLAISPDGDLLGADQAALELLGLRREDLPRRHYSMLFDVPLGTLIDRARRDPSSLIAISGRNGERFYARLRGNFAPMSAAASALVDARGERLAGRPRQEAPVPAPADRLT
;
A
#
# COMPACT_ATOMS: atom_id res chain seq x y z
N MET A 1 13.39 31.37 12.14
CA MET A 1 12.08 31.67 12.77
C MET A 1 11.03 31.23 11.78
N GLN A 2 10.39 30.06 11.98
CA GLN A 2 9.31 29.61 11.08
C GLN A 2 8.08 30.48 11.36
N VAL A 3 7.60 31.16 10.32
CA VAL A 3 6.30 31.86 10.38
C VAL A 3 5.23 30.82 10.71
N PRO A 4 4.37 31.04 11.71
CA PRO A 4 3.30 30.09 12.02
C PRO A 4 2.40 29.92 10.79
N PHE A 5 2.09 28.66 10.44
CA PHE A 5 1.19 28.35 9.34
C PHE A 5 -0.19 28.94 9.63
N SER A 6 -0.64 29.87 8.79
CA SER A 6 -2.01 30.40 8.80
C SER A 6 -2.77 29.83 7.59
N VAL A 7 -3.95 29.27 7.84
CA VAL A 7 -4.85 28.76 6.80
C VAL A 7 -5.24 29.86 5.82
N GLU A 8 -5.52 31.06 6.33
CA GLU A 8 -5.89 32.22 5.52
C GLU A 8 -4.73 32.70 4.64
N ALA A 9 -3.52 32.80 5.21
CA ALA A 9 -2.32 33.20 4.44
C ALA A 9 -2.03 32.18 3.33
N ARG A 10 -2.18 30.89 3.60
CA ARG A 10 -2.02 29.84 2.59
C ARG A 10 -3.09 29.94 1.50
N ALA A 11 -4.36 30.20 1.85
CA ALA A 11 -5.44 30.34 0.89
C ALA A 11 -5.19 31.54 -0.08
N VAL A 12 -4.72 32.68 0.45
CA VAL A 12 -4.36 33.86 -0.38
C VAL A 12 -3.22 33.52 -1.35
N SER A 13 -2.15 32.90 -0.85
CA SER A 13 -1.00 32.47 -1.67
C SER A 13 -1.41 31.51 -2.78
N LEU A 14 -2.37 30.60 -2.51
CA LEU A 14 -2.87 29.66 -3.51
C LEU A 14 -3.75 30.30 -4.58
N GLN A 15 -4.50 31.35 -4.24
CA GLN A 15 -5.23 32.14 -5.23
C GLN A 15 -4.26 32.86 -6.19
N GLU A 16 -3.15 33.40 -5.65
CA GLU A 16 -2.09 33.96 -6.47
C GLU A 16 -1.47 32.90 -7.39
N ALA A 17 -1.12 31.72 -6.86
CA ALA A 17 -0.60 30.61 -7.64
C ALA A 17 -1.54 30.22 -8.80
N ARG A 18 -2.85 30.13 -8.56
CA ARG A 18 -3.85 29.88 -9.60
C ARG A 18 -3.89 30.97 -10.65
N SER A 19 -3.86 32.24 -10.23
CA SER A 19 -3.85 33.37 -11.16
C SER A 19 -2.61 33.37 -12.08
N LEU A 20 -1.45 33.07 -11.51
CA LEU A 20 -0.21 32.92 -12.30
C LEU A 20 -0.33 31.76 -13.31
N TYR A 21 -0.73 30.60 -12.84
CA TYR A 21 -0.74 29.39 -13.67
C TYR A 21 -1.85 29.37 -14.72
N PHE A 22 -3.11 29.57 -14.31
CA PHE A 22 -4.25 29.49 -15.21
C PHE A 22 -4.54 30.79 -15.96
N GLY A 23 -4.21 31.95 -15.36
CA GLY A 23 -4.46 33.26 -15.97
C GLY A 23 -3.32 33.74 -16.85
N ARG A 24 -2.06 33.54 -16.43
CA ARG A 24 -0.87 34.05 -17.13
C ARG A 24 -0.02 32.98 -17.79
N GLY A 25 -0.24 31.70 -17.50
CA GLY A 25 0.58 30.59 -17.99
C GLY A 25 1.97 30.50 -17.34
N GLU A 26 2.17 31.18 -16.21
CA GLU A 26 3.44 31.21 -15.47
C GLU A 26 3.46 30.08 -14.42
N LEU A 27 4.63 29.43 -14.21
CA LEU A 27 4.79 28.36 -13.24
C LEU A 27 5.00 28.93 -11.83
N PRO A 28 4.11 28.68 -10.85
CA PRO A 28 4.21 29.21 -9.49
C PRO A 28 5.06 28.29 -8.58
N GLU A 29 6.28 27.98 -8.97
CA GLU A 29 7.16 27.00 -8.29
C GLU A 29 7.42 27.33 -6.81
N ALA A 30 7.47 28.62 -6.45
CA ALA A 30 7.71 29.05 -5.07
C ALA A 30 6.46 28.93 -4.19
N LEU A 31 5.27 28.77 -4.75
CA LEU A 31 3.98 28.80 -4.06
C LEU A 31 3.34 27.42 -3.89
N LEU A 32 3.75 26.45 -4.69
CA LEU A 32 3.17 25.09 -4.74
C LEU A 32 4.19 24.00 -4.41
N ASP A 33 3.70 22.91 -3.84
CA ASP A 33 4.46 21.68 -3.77
C ASP A 33 4.71 21.10 -5.17
N GLN A 34 5.88 20.52 -5.39
CA GLN A 34 6.28 19.98 -6.70
C GLN A 34 5.32 18.86 -7.19
N ASN A 35 4.74 18.06 -6.29
CA ASN A 35 3.78 17.03 -6.68
C ASN A 35 2.49 17.66 -7.22
N VAL A 36 2.02 18.75 -6.58
CA VAL A 36 0.83 19.49 -7.01
C VAL A 36 1.09 20.17 -8.35
N LEU A 37 2.25 20.78 -8.51
CA LEU A 37 2.61 21.45 -9.76
C LEU A 37 2.66 20.45 -10.93
N ARG A 38 3.33 19.31 -10.77
CA ARG A 38 3.35 18.25 -11.79
C ARG A 38 1.95 17.72 -12.11
N SER A 39 1.09 17.60 -11.08
CA SER A 39 -0.30 17.22 -11.26
C SER A 39 -1.09 18.25 -12.07
N TRP A 40 -0.93 19.54 -11.77
CA TRP A 40 -1.54 20.62 -12.58
C TRP A 40 -1.12 20.55 -14.04
N GLU A 41 0.16 20.30 -14.28
CA GLU A 41 0.69 20.15 -15.65
C GLU A 41 0.07 18.95 -16.38
N ARG A 42 -0.02 17.77 -15.73
CA ARG A 42 -0.69 16.58 -16.30
C ARG A 42 -2.16 16.85 -16.62
N CYS A 43 -2.88 17.50 -15.70
CA CYS A 43 -4.28 17.85 -15.89
C CYS A 43 -4.49 18.82 -17.07
N ARG A 44 -3.63 19.84 -17.19
CA ARG A 44 -3.65 20.80 -18.29
C ARG A 44 -3.33 20.11 -19.62
N GLN A 45 -2.31 19.26 -19.66
CA GLN A 45 -1.94 18.50 -20.86
C GLN A 45 -3.06 17.53 -21.30
N ALA A 46 -3.84 17.01 -20.34
CA ALA A 46 -5.02 16.20 -20.61
C ALA A 46 -6.23 17.04 -21.10
N GLY A 47 -6.13 18.36 -21.18
CA GLY A 47 -7.19 19.23 -21.65
C GLY A 47 -8.31 19.48 -20.66
N LEU A 48 -8.07 19.31 -19.36
CA LEU A 48 -9.07 19.58 -18.33
C LEU A 48 -9.26 21.10 -18.15
N ASP A 49 -10.52 21.51 -17.95
CA ASP A 49 -10.89 22.90 -17.66
C ASP A 49 -11.10 23.07 -16.14
N PRO A 50 -10.33 23.97 -15.45
CA PRO A 50 -10.45 24.19 -14.03
C PRO A 50 -11.82 24.65 -13.56
N ALA A 51 -12.58 25.35 -14.40
CA ALA A 51 -13.92 25.85 -14.10
C ALA A 51 -15.01 24.77 -14.23
N ARG A 52 -14.69 23.63 -14.85
CA ARG A 52 -15.63 22.54 -15.03
C ARG A 52 -15.92 21.89 -13.68
N LEU A 53 -17.19 21.56 -13.42
CA LEU A 53 -17.55 20.63 -12.37
C LEU A 53 -17.14 19.23 -12.83
N GLY A 54 -16.08 18.72 -12.22
CA GLY A 54 -15.44 17.49 -12.67
C GLY A 54 -16.22 16.23 -12.27
N GLY A 55 -16.12 15.24 -13.16
CA GLY A 55 -16.46 13.85 -12.93
C GLY A 55 -17.93 13.47 -13.17
N GLY A 56 -18.10 12.22 -13.64
CA GLY A 56 -19.38 11.58 -13.85
C GLY A 56 -20.09 11.21 -12.54
N GLU A 57 -21.32 10.73 -12.69
CA GLU A 57 -22.05 10.12 -11.58
C GLU A 57 -21.34 8.85 -11.09
N PRO A 58 -21.42 8.52 -9.78
CA PRO A 58 -20.85 7.29 -9.26
C PRO A 58 -21.44 6.06 -9.94
N ASP A 59 -20.57 5.14 -10.33
CA ASP A 59 -20.95 3.85 -10.89
C ASP A 59 -21.33 2.86 -9.77
N VAL A 60 -22.62 2.79 -9.46
CA VAL A 60 -23.15 1.92 -8.40
C VAL A 60 -22.95 0.43 -8.72
N ARG A 61 -22.98 0.05 -9.99
CA ARG A 61 -22.74 -1.35 -10.40
C ARG A 61 -21.26 -1.67 -10.40
N GLY A 62 -20.44 -0.80 -10.96
CA GLY A 62 -18.99 -0.96 -11.02
C GLY A 62 -18.33 -1.01 -9.65
N VAL A 63 -18.90 -0.34 -8.62
CA VAL A 63 -18.32 -0.39 -7.26
C VAL A 63 -18.46 -1.79 -6.63
N ALA A 64 -19.53 -2.52 -6.89
CA ALA A 64 -19.68 -3.89 -6.37
C ALA A 64 -18.61 -4.82 -6.97
N GLU A 65 -18.40 -4.76 -8.27
CA GLU A 65 -17.33 -5.50 -8.94
C GLU A 65 -15.94 -5.05 -8.50
N ALA A 66 -15.72 -3.74 -8.32
CA ALA A 66 -14.46 -3.22 -7.81
C ALA A 66 -14.17 -3.71 -6.38
N ARG A 67 -15.17 -3.75 -5.51
CA ARG A 67 -15.03 -4.31 -4.15
C ARG A 67 -14.67 -5.79 -4.17
N GLU A 68 -15.28 -6.58 -5.05
CA GLU A 68 -14.95 -8.01 -5.17
C GLU A 68 -13.51 -8.20 -5.66
N ARG A 69 -13.08 -7.46 -6.69
CA ARG A 69 -11.69 -7.49 -7.17
C ARG A 69 -10.67 -7.07 -6.10
N ASN A 70 -11.06 -6.17 -5.21
CA ASN A 70 -10.19 -5.62 -4.15
C ASN A 70 -10.51 -6.21 -2.76
N ARG A 71 -11.16 -7.38 -2.69
CA ARG A 71 -11.58 -7.99 -1.43
C ARG A 71 -10.44 -8.16 -0.42
N THR A 72 -9.27 -8.57 -0.89
CA THR A 72 -8.08 -8.71 -0.04
C THR A 72 -7.64 -7.37 0.54
N LEU A 73 -7.53 -6.33 -0.28
CA LEU A 73 -7.22 -4.98 0.20
C LEU A 73 -8.24 -4.51 1.24
N ILE A 74 -9.53 -4.64 0.93
CA ILE A 74 -10.63 -4.20 1.81
C ILE A 74 -10.57 -4.94 3.16
N SER A 75 -10.39 -6.26 3.16
CA SER A 75 -10.37 -7.05 4.40
C SER A 75 -9.22 -6.68 5.32
N HIS A 76 -8.05 -6.32 4.78
CA HIS A 76 -6.91 -5.88 5.57
C HIS A 76 -6.98 -4.41 5.95
N ALA A 77 -7.60 -3.57 5.12
CA ALA A 77 -7.74 -2.14 5.37
C ALA A 77 -8.87 -1.81 6.36
N GLN A 78 -9.99 -2.52 6.33
CA GLN A 78 -11.20 -2.18 7.09
C GLN A 78 -10.95 -1.92 8.57
N PRO A 79 -10.26 -2.76 9.37
CA PRO A 79 -10.03 -2.47 10.78
C PRO A 79 -9.17 -1.22 11.00
N VAL A 80 -8.29 -0.90 10.04
CA VAL A 80 -7.42 0.28 10.10
C VAL A 80 -8.24 1.55 9.79
N LEU A 81 -9.14 1.49 8.80
CA LEU A 81 -10.04 2.60 8.47
C LEU A 81 -10.98 2.93 9.64
N GLU A 82 -11.58 1.91 10.24
CA GLU A 82 -12.49 2.06 11.38
C GLU A 82 -11.76 2.73 12.56
N HIS A 83 -10.57 2.21 12.90
CA HIS A 83 -9.76 2.79 13.97
C HIS A 83 -9.31 4.22 13.65
N LEU A 84 -8.87 4.47 12.40
CA LEU A 84 -8.46 5.80 11.96
C LEU A 84 -9.63 6.79 12.03
N PHE A 85 -10.83 6.38 11.61
CA PHE A 85 -12.01 7.21 11.69
C PHE A 85 -12.39 7.55 13.16
N GLU A 86 -12.26 6.60 14.08
CA GLU A 86 -12.46 6.86 15.51
C GLU A 86 -11.53 7.96 16.06
N GLN A 87 -10.28 8.03 15.56
CA GLN A 87 -9.31 9.06 15.97
C GLN A 87 -9.64 10.46 15.43
N ILE A 88 -10.32 10.53 14.28
CA ILE A 88 -10.65 11.81 13.64
C ILE A 88 -12.14 12.18 13.74
N ARG A 89 -12.93 11.40 14.45
CA ARG A 89 -14.36 11.67 14.66
C ARG A 89 -14.60 13.06 15.23
N ASN A 90 -15.63 13.74 14.76
CA ASN A 90 -15.99 15.11 15.11
C ASN A 90 -14.96 16.18 14.68
N SER A 91 -14.14 15.88 13.68
CA SER A 91 -13.21 16.84 13.09
C SER A 91 -13.65 17.33 11.70
N HIS A 92 -14.93 17.14 11.35
CA HIS A 92 -15.48 17.44 10.02
C HIS A 92 -14.68 16.80 8.89
N SER A 93 -14.41 15.51 9.03
CA SER A 93 -13.52 14.75 8.18
C SER A 93 -14.11 13.41 7.78
N MET A 94 -13.49 12.80 6.77
CA MET A 94 -13.78 11.44 6.36
C MET A 94 -12.50 10.69 6.01
N VAL A 95 -12.54 9.36 6.16
CA VAL A 95 -11.51 8.42 5.72
C VAL A 95 -12.03 7.71 4.48
N ILE A 96 -11.18 7.56 3.48
CA ILE A 96 -11.51 6.97 2.18
C ILE A 96 -10.51 5.90 1.83
N LEU A 97 -10.99 4.76 1.34
CA LEU A 97 -10.21 3.75 0.63
C LEU A 97 -10.60 3.77 -0.85
N ALA A 98 -9.63 4.03 -1.71
CA ALA A 98 -9.77 3.92 -3.15
C ALA A 98 -8.90 2.77 -3.70
N ASP A 99 -9.29 2.20 -4.85
CA ASP A 99 -8.49 1.20 -5.55
C ASP A 99 -7.33 1.84 -6.35
N ALA A 100 -6.52 1.00 -7.00
CA ALA A 100 -5.40 1.45 -7.81
C ALA A 100 -5.79 2.23 -9.09
N ARG A 101 -7.09 2.33 -9.39
CA ARG A 101 -7.66 3.13 -10.49
C ARG A 101 -8.28 4.44 -9.99
N GLY A 102 -8.24 4.68 -8.67
CA GLY A 102 -8.83 5.86 -8.05
C GLY A 102 -10.33 5.76 -7.78
N MET A 103 -10.94 4.58 -7.95
CA MET A 103 -12.34 4.37 -7.59
C MET A 103 -12.49 4.24 -6.08
N VAL A 104 -13.34 5.06 -5.48
CA VAL A 104 -13.67 4.99 -4.05
C VAL A 104 -14.41 3.69 -3.75
N LEU A 105 -13.81 2.84 -2.92
CA LEU A 105 -14.36 1.55 -2.49
C LEU A 105 -15.19 1.67 -1.21
N GLN A 106 -14.64 2.38 -0.22
CA GLN A 106 -15.25 2.58 1.10
C GLN A 106 -14.96 3.99 1.61
N SER A 107 -15.86 4.50 2.45
CA SER A 107 -15.65 5.76 3.17
C SER A 107 -16.36 5.74 4.52
N TYR A 108 -15.74 6.39 5.52
CA TYR A 108 -16.29 6.63 6.85
C TYR A 108 -16.11 8.11 7.14
N GLY A 109 -17.12 8.79 7.65
CA GLY A 109 -17.01 10.23 7.86
C GLY A 109 -18.07 10.79 8.78
N ASP A 110 -17.86 12.02 9.24
CA ASP A 110 -18.84 12.78 9.99
C ASP A 110 -20.02 13.17 9.09
N ALA A 111 -21.25 13.06 9.58
CA ALA A 111 -22.47 13.17 8.77
C ALA A 111 -22.59 14.52 8.04
N ASP A 112 -22.17 15.61 8.68
CA ASP A 112 -22.17 16.96 8.11
C ASP A 112 -21.16 17.11 6.97
N PHE A 113 -19.98 16.49 7.10
CA PHE A 113 -18.98 16.51 6.04
C PHE A 113 -19.35 15.58 4.88
N LEU A 114 -19.90 14.39 5.14
CA LEU A 114 -20.37 13.46 4.11
C LEU A 114 -21.38 14.12 3.16
N SER A 115 -22.33 14.89 3.68
CA SER A 115 -23.32 15.62 2.88
C SER A 115 -22.68 16.64 1.92
N ARG A 116 -21.57 17.27 2.33
CA ARG A 116 -20.81 18.19 1.45
C ARG A 116 -19.92 17.44 0.46
N ALA A 117 -19.29 16.35 0.88
CA ALA A 117 -18.48 15.50 0.03
C ALA A 117 -19.30 14.88 -1.11
N GLU A 118 -20.57 14.54 -0.86
CA GLU A 118 -21.48 14.04 -1.90
C GLU A 118 -21.72 15.04 -3.03
N GLN A 119 -21.69 16.36 -2.75
CA GLN A 119 -21.87 17.39 -3.78
C GLN A 119 -20.78 17.38 -4.84
N VAL A 120 -19.58 16.91 -4.47
CA VAL A 120 -18.45 16.72 -5.40
C VAL A 120 -18.24 15.24 -5.74
N ALA A 121 -19.23 14.39 -5.44
CA ALA A 121 -19.20 12.95 -5.64
C ALA A 121 -18.00 12.25 -4.96
N LEU A 122 -17.57 12.71 -3.78
CA LEU A 122 -16.57 12.04 -2.96
C LEU A 122 -17.25 10.94 -2.12
N ARG A 123 -17.64 9.86 -2.82
CA ARG A 123 -18.41 8.74 -2.26
C ARG A 123 -18.11 7.43 -3.00
N PRO A 124 -18.44 6.26 -2.42
CA PRO A 124 -18.22 4.97 -3.08
C PRO A 124 -18.83 4.90 -4.49
N GLY A 125 -18.04 4.34 -5.43
CA GLY A 125 -18.37 4.23 -6.84
C GLY A 125 -17.93 5.42 -7.69
N ALA A 126 -17.47 6.50 -7.10
CA ALA A 126 -16.91 7.62 -7.85
C ALA A 126 -15.42 7.40 -8.13
N SER A 127 -14.97 7.76 -9.33
CA SER A 127 -13.56 7.80 -9.68
C SER A 127 -12.95 9.15 -9.30
N TRP A 128 -11.81 9.10 -8.61
CA TRP A 128 -10.99 10.25 -8.26
C TRP A 128 -9.62 10.21 -8.94
N HIS A 129 -9.56 9.58 -10.11
CA HIS A 129 -8.38 9.61 -10.96
C HIS A 129 -8.13 11.04 -11.48
N GLU A 130 -6.86 11.45 -11.61
CA GLU A 130 -6.48 12.81 -12.05
C GLU A 130 -7.13 13.23 -13.37
N PHE A 131 -7.23 12.32 -14.35
CA PHE A 131 -7.83 12.64 -15.66
C PHE A 131 -9.35 12.84 -15.64
N GLU A 132 -10.01 12.50 -14.53
CA GLU A 132 -11.45 12.69 -14.36
C GLU A 132 -11.77 13.82 -13.37
N ARG A 133 -10.97 13.94 -12.30
CA ARG A 133 -11.22 14.86 -11.18
C ARG A 133 -10.16 15.95 -11.04
N GLY A 134 -9.23 16.04 -11.98
CA GLY A 134 -8.11 16.96 -11.86
C GLY A 134 -7.20 16.62 -10.68
N THR A 135 -6.31 17.52 -10.33
CA THR A 135 -5.45 17.37 -9.14
C THR A 135 -6.30 17.21 -7.89
N ASN A 136 -6.10 16.11 -7.21
CA ASN A 136 -6.70 15.73 -5.94
C ASN A 136 -5.74 14.76 -5.23
N ALA A 137 -5.86 14.58 -3.92
CA ALA A 137 -4.87 13.78 -3.19
C ALA A 137 -4.85 12.30 -3.61
N ILE A 138 -6.01 11.67 -3.89
CA ILE A 138 -6.10 10.27 -4.31
C ILE A 138 -5.38 10.06 -5.65
N GLY A 139 -5.79 10.81 -6.69
CA GLY A 139 -5.23 10.69 -8.03
C GLY A 139 -3.75 11.06 -8.08
N THR A 140 -3.35 12.12 -7.36
CA THR A 140 -1.95 12.54 -7.30
C THR A 140 -1.08 11.53 -6.55
N ALA A 141 -1.57 10.93 -5.45
CA ALA A 141 -0.85 9.86 -4.75
C ALA A 141 -0.62 8.63 -5.62
N LEU A 142 -1.59 8.27 -6.48
CA LEU A 142 -1.43 7.19 -7.46
C LEU A 142 -0.38 7.54 -8.52
N ALA A 143 -0.43 8.74 -9.07
CA ALA A 143 0.49 9.19 -10.14
C ALA A 143 1.93 9.32 -9.63
N GLU A 144 2.12 9.95 -8.47
CA GLU A 144 3.44 10.19 -7.86
C GLU A 144 3.97 8.96 -7.09
N ARG A 145 3.14 7.94 -6.87
CA ARG A 145 3.45 6.75 -6.04
C ARG A 145 3.99 7.13 -4.66
N GLY A 146 3.50 8.22 -4.11
CA GLY A 146 3.96 8.80 -2.85
C GLY A 146 2.83 9.47 -2.08
N ALA A 147 3.05 9.69 -0.79
CA ALA A 147 2.09 10.40 0.03
C ALA A 147 2.06 11.89 -0.33
N VAL A 148 0.87 12.43 -0.50
CA VAL A 148 0.64 13.82 -0.89
C VAL A 148 -0.42 14.49 -0.03
N ASN A 149 -0.30 15.81 0.07
CA ASN A 149 -1.34 16.67 0.62
C ASN A 149 -1.81 17.63 -0.46
N VAL A 150 -3.12 17.81 -0.61
CA VAL A 150 -3.72 18.77 -1.53
C VAL A 150 -4.67 19.66 -0.73
N PHE A 151 -4.35 20.95 -0.65
CA PHE A 151 -5.01 21.88 0.23
C PHE A 151 -5.81 22.93 -0.55
N GLY A 152 -7.11 23.03 -0.30
CA GLY A 152 -7.94 24.10 -0.83
C GLY A 152 -7.83 24.28 -2.34
N SER A 153 -7.41 25.46 -2.77
CA SER A 153 -7.24 25.80 -4.18
C SER A 153 -6.04 25.13 -4.89
N GLU A 154 -5.31 24.22 -4.24
CA GLU A 154 -4.40 23.29 -4.92
C GLU A 154 -5.16 22.26 -5.75
N HIS A 155 -6.42 21.94 -5.39
CA HIS A 155 -7.29 21.14 -6.23
C HIS A 155 -7.46 21.79 -7.61
N PHE A 156 -7.38 21.00 -8.68
CA PHE A 156 -7.47 21.53 -10.03
C PHE A 156 -8.83 22.18 -10.30
N PHE A 157 -9.91 21.48 -9.96
CA PHE A 157 -11.26 21.99 -10.11
C PHE A 157 -11.65 22.95 -8.97
N GLU A 158 -12.18 24.12 -9.32
CA GLU A 158 -12.58 25.15 -8.37
C GLU A 158 -13.66 24.66 -7.38
N GLY A 159 -14.56 23.78 -7.85
CA GLY A 159 -15.58 23.16 -7.00
C GLY A 159 -15.03 22.33 -5.85
N ASN A 160 -13.77 21.88 -5.92
CA ASN A 160 -13.11 21.10 -4.89
C ASN A 160 -12.29 21.95 -3.91
N ALA A 161 -12.24 23.28 -4.09
CA ALA A 161 -11.40 24.18 -3.29
C ALA A 161 -11.80 24.26 -1.78
N PHE A 162 -12.94 23.72 -1.41
CA PHE A 162 -13.32 23.63 0.00
C PHE A 162 -12.68 22.43 0.73
N LEU A 163 -12.05 21.53 0.00
CA LEU A 163 -11.41 20.33 0.54
C LEU A 163 -9.96 20.58 0.95
N THR A 164 -9.53 19.85 1.96
CA THR A 164 -8.11 19.51 2.17
C THR A 164 -8.01 18.01 2.33
N CYS A 165 -7.12 17.41 1.56
CA CYS A 165 -7.00 15.96 1.43
C CYS A 165 -5.56 15.53 1.66
N SER A 166 -5.36 14.46 2.42
CA SER A 166 -4.06 13.84 2.66
C SER A 166 -4.16 12.39 2.25
N ALA A 167 -3.37 11.98 1.26
CA ALA A 167 -3.43 10.62 0.74
C ALA A 167 -2.07 9.93 0.77
N SER A 168 -2.08 8.62 0.97
CA SER A 168 -0.90 7.75 0.87
C SER A 168 -1.24 6.50 0.07
N PRO A 169 -0.43 6.11 -0.92
CA PRO A 169 -0.63 4.87 -1.65
C PRO A 169 -0.42 3.67 -0.73
N ILE A 170 -1.05 2.57 -1.08
CA ILE A 170 -0.90 1.25 -0.45
C ILE A 170 -0.30 0.32 -1.50
N GLN A 171 0.81 -0.33 -1.17
CA GLN A 171 1.51 -1.25 -2.06
C GLN A 171 1.53 -2.66 -1.47
N ASP A 172 1.58 -3.66 -2.34
CA ASP A 172 1.85 -5.04 -1.94
C ASP A 172 3.35 -5.32 -1.80
N ALA A 173 3.69 -6.56 -1.45
CA ALA A 173 5.09 -6.99 -1.29
C ALA A 173 5.92 -6.87 -2.58
N GLN A 174 5.29 -6.86 -3.74
CA GLN A 174 5.93 -6.66 -5.04
C GLN A 174 6.02 -5.19 -5.46
N GLY A 175 5.53 -4.25 -4.61
CA GLY A 175 5.50 -2.83 -4.90
C GLY A 175 4.42 -2.42 -5.92
N ARG A 176 3.45 -3.29 -6.21
CA ARG A 176 2.30 -2.94 -7.04
C ARG A 176 1.33 -2.10 -6.25
N LEU A 177 0.81 -1.05 -6.85
CA LEU A 177 -0.24 -0.24 -6.24
C LEU A 177 -1.50 -1.07 -6.07
N MET A 178 -1.96 -1.20 -4.83
CA MET A 178 -3.22 -1.85 -4.47
C MET A 178 -4.36 -0.84 -4.32
N GLY A 179 -4.05 0.37 -3.88
CA GLY A 179 -5.00 1.43 -3.67
C GLY A 179 -4.39 2.63 -2.97
N VAL A 180 -5.27 3.48 -2.45
CA VAL A 180 -4.91 4.71 -1.72
C VAL A 180 -5.78 4.83 -0.48
N LEU A 181 -5.17 5.18 0.63
CA LEU A 181 -5.84 5.65 1.83
C LEU A 181 -5.81 7.18 1.83
N ASP A 182 -6.94 7.83 2.09
CA ASP A 182 -7.09 9.27 2.13
C ASP A 182 -7.86 9.72 3.37
N ILE A 183 -7.48 10.88 3.91
CA ILE A 183 -8.28 11.68 4.84
C ILE A 183 -8.61 12.98 4.16
N SER A 184 -9.90 13.22 3.98
CA SER A 184 -10.45 14.47 3.45
C SER A 184 -11.24 15.23 4.51
N SER A 185 -11.08 16.55 4.54
CA SER A 185 -11.81 17.45 5.45
C SER A 185 -12.07 18.81 4.80
N ASP A 186 -12.84 19.67 5.49
CA ASP A 186 -12.90 21.09 5.12
C ASP A 186 -11.53 21.75 5.34
N TYR A 187 -11.03 22.53 4.36
CA TYR A 187 -9.72 23.16 4.46
C TYR A 187 -9.60 24.10 5.68
N ARG A 188 -10.72 24.61 6.22
CA ARG A 188 -10.75 25.43 7.43
C ARG A 188 -10.48 24.61 8.69
N ALA A 189 -10.78 23.31 8.65
CA ALA A 189 -10.50 22.35 9.71
C ALA A 189 -9.18 21.61 9.51
N PHE A 190 -8.26 22.15 8.72
CA PHE A 190 -6.99 21.53 8.37
C PHE A 190 -6.20 21.07 9.60
N GLN A 191 -5.83 19.79 9.58
CA GLN A 191 -5.03 19.14 10.62
C GLN A 191 -3.64 18.82 10.07
N ARG A 192 -2.59 19.46 10.63
CA ARG A 192 -1.19 19.25 10.19
C ARG A 192 -0.71 17.81 10.26
N HIS A 193 -1.34 16.99 11.10
CA HIS A 193 -0.92 15.61 11.34
C HIS A 193 -1.61 14.60 10.42
N SER A 194 -2.62 15.01 9.62
CA SER A 194 -3.39 14.11 8.76
C SER A 194 -2.50 13.31 7.81
N LEU A 195 -1.52 13.94 7.17
CA LEU A 195 -0.58 13.24 6.29
C LEU A 195 0.25 12.19 7.03
N GLY A 196 0.68 12.49 8.25
CA GLY A 196 1.39 11.54 9.12
C GLY A 196 0.51 10.35 9.49
N LEU A 197 -0.75 10.60 9.88
CA LEU A 197 -1.73 9.56 10.22
C LEU A 197 -2.00 8.64 9.02
N VAL A 198 -2.25 9.20 7.84
CA VAL A 198 -2.49 8.44 6.61
C VAL A 198 -1.29 7.58 6.25
N LYS A 199 -0.07 8.13 6.29
CA LYS A 199 1.17 7.37 6.04
C LYS A 199 1.35 6.20 7.01
N MET A 200 1.13 6.43 8.29
CA MET A 200 1.21 5.36 9.30
C MET A 200 0.16 4.28 9.06
N SER A 201 -1.08 4.68 8.79
CA SER A 201 -2.19 3.76 8.53
C SER A 201 -1.99 2.95 7.26
N SER A 202 -1.49 3.56 6.18
CA SER A 202 -1.14 2.83 4.95
C SER A 202 -0.06 1.77 5.21
N ARG A 203 0.98 2.10 5.99
CA ARG A 203 2.02 1.13 6.38
C ARG A 203 1.47 -0.03 7.21
N ILE A 204 0.49 0.22 8.09
CA ILE A 204 -0.17 -0.87 8.83
C ILE A 204 -0.91 -1.80 7.85
N ILE A 205 -1.61 -1.25 6.86
CA ILE A 205 -2.31 -2.04 5.83
C ILE A 205 -1.29 -2.85 5.01
N GLU A 206 -0.23 -2.24 4.53
CA GLU A 206 0.85 -2.89 3.78
C GLU A 206 1.50 -4.04 4.57
N LYS A 207 1.78 -3.80 5.86
CA LYS A 207 2.31 -4.84 6.76
C LYS A 207 1.35 -6.03 6.88
N ARG A 208 0.05 -5.78 7.06
CA ARG A 208 -0.98 -6.83 7.15
C ARG A 208 -1.10 -7.62 5.84
N LEU A 209 -1.02 -6.94 4.69
CA LEU A 209 -1.00 -7.59 3.38
C LEU A 209 0.24 -8.48 3.23
N PHE A 210 1.42 -7.96 3.59
CA PHE A 210 2.68 -8.69 3.57
C PHE A 210 2.65 -9.94 4.46
N GLU A 211 2.24 -9.80 5.72
CA GLU A 211 2.14 -10.92 6.66
C GLU A 211 1.13 -11.99 6.20
N SER A 212 0.03 -11.57 5.56
CA SER A 212 -0.96 -12.48 5.01
C SER A 212 -0.45 -13.23 3.77
N GLU A 213 0.24 -12.54 2.87
CA GLU A 213 0.81 -13.13 1.66
C GLU A 213 1.85 -14.20 1.99
N PHE A 214 2.68 -13.93 2.99
CA PHE A 214 3.77 -14.82 3.40
C PHE A 214 3.48 -15.59 4.69
N ALA A 215 2.20 -15.81 5.03
CA ALA A 215 1.80 -16.47 6.29
C ALA A 215 2.40 -17.88 6.48
N HIS A 216 2.74 -18.57 5.39
CA HIS A 216 3.32 -19.93 5.41
C HIS A 216 4.85 -19.94 5.20
N GLN A 217 5.48 -18.77 5.15
CA GLN A 217 6.90 -18.61 4.93
C GLN A 217 7.62 -18.16 6.20
N GLY A 218 8.94 -18.11 6.16
CA GLY A 218 9.74 -17.48 7.19
C GLY A 218 9.61 -15.96 7.11
N LEU A 219 9.16 -15.31 8.18
CA LEU A 219 9.10 -13.88 8.31
C LEU A 219 10.20 -13.41 9.26
N LEU A 220 11.23 -12.74 8.73
CA LEU A 220 12.29 -12.11 9.50
C LEU A 220 11.91 -10.65 9.75
N SER A 221 11.61 -10.34 11.01
CA SER A 221 11.46 -8.97 11.48
C SER A 221 12.81 -8.49 12.00
N PHE A 222 13.30 -7.32 11.57
CA PHE A 222 14.59 -6.81 12.02
C PHE A 222 14.65 -5.28 12.02
N HIS A 223 15.57 -4.74 12.83
CA HIS A 223 15.88 -3.31 12.85
C HIS A 223 17.26 -3.07 13.52
N ALA A 224 17.89 -1.92 13.27
CA ALA A 224 19.14 -1.53 13.94
C ALA A 224 18.96 -1.30 15.46
N ARG A 225 17.73 -0.99 15.90
CA ARG A 225 17.37 -0.82 17.31
C ARG A 225 16.47 -1.96 17.77
N PRO A 226 16.78 -2.63 18.91
CA PRO A 226 15.97 -3.76 19.39
C PRO A 226 14.51 -3.40 19.69
N ASP A 227 14.26 -2.17 20.22
CA ASP A 227 12.92 -1.70 20.60
C ASP A 227 12.00 -1.51 19.39
N HIS A 228 12.54 -1.43 18.18
CA HIS A 228 11.77 -1.29 16.95
C HIS A 228 11.32 -2.64 16.37
N VAL A 229 11.93 -3.76 16.78
CA VAL A 229 11.47 -5.10 16.34
C VAL A 229 10.17 -5.43 17.05
N GLY A 230 9.14 -5.73 16.28
CA GLY A 230 7.77 -5.93 16.77
C GLY A 230 6.94 -4.64 16.79
N SER A 231 7.50 -3.49 16.36
CA SER A 231 6.78 -2.23 16.21
C SER A 231 6.41 -1.94 14.75
N LEU A 232 5.80 -0.79 14.49
CA LEU A 232 5.53 -0.30 13.12
C LEU A 232 6.78 0.14 12.37
N CYS A 233 7.91 0.26 13.06
CA CYS A 233 9.19 0.68 12.49
C CYS A 233 10.07 -0.51 12.10
N GLU A 234 9.65 -1.74 12.38
CA GLU A 234 10.43 -2.92 11.97
C GLU A 234 10.47 -3.08 10.46
N ALA A 235 11.53 -3.66 9.97
CA ALA A 235 11.68 -4.13 8.60
C ALA A 235 11.29 -5.60 8.49
N LEU A 236 10.66 -5.99 7.38
CA LEU A 236 10.18 -7.35 7.14
C LEU A 236 10.81 -7.95 5.90
N LEU A 237 11.35 -9.16 6.04
CA LEU A 237 11.75 -10.03 4.94
C LEU A 237 10.95 -11.34 5.00
N ALA A 238 10.44 -11.78 3.84
CA ALA A 238 9.91 -13.12 3.66
C ALA A 238 10.99 -14.02 3.07
N ILE A 239 11.21 -15.18 3.69
CA ILE A 239 12.33 -16.08 3.38
C ILE A 239 11.76 -17.49 3.21
N SER A 240 12.18 -18.19 2.14
CA SER A 240 11.88 -19.61 1.94
C SER A 240 12.62 -20.49 2.99
N PRO A 241 12.20 -21.74 3.20
CA PRO A 241 12.96 -22.68 4.04
C PRO A 241 14.42 -22.87 3.62
N ASP A 242 14.70 -22.71 2.34
CA ASP A 242 16.05 -22.84 1.76
C ASP A 242 16.87 -21.56 1.85
N GLY A 243 16.26 -20.43 2.24
CA GLY A 243 16.91 -19.14 2.45
C GLY A 243 16.77 -18.15 1.30
N ASP A 244 15.98 -18.44 0.26
CA ASP A 244 15.71 -17.50 -0.82
C ASP A 244 14.82 -16.36 -0.35
N LEU A 245 15.10 -15.13 -0.81
CA LEU A 245 14.26 -13.98 -0.49
C LEU A 245 13.02 -13.98 -1.36
N LEU A 246 11.85 -14.09 -0.72
CA LEU A 246 10.54 -14.12 -1.38
C LEU A 246 9.89 -12.73 -1.44
N GLY A 247 10.19 -11.88 -0.50
CA GLY A 247 9.65 -10.52 -0.42
C GLY A 247 10.37 -9.67 0.62
N ALA A 248 10.23 -8.37 0.48
CA ALA A 248 10.71 -7.36 1.42
C ALA A 248 9.73 -6.19 1.48
N ASP A 249 9.47 -5.69 2.67
CA ASP A 249 8.77 -4.42 2.80
C ASP A 249 9.69 -3.24 2.46
N GLN A 250 9.12 -2.04 2.36
CA GLN A 250 9.88 -0.85 1.99
C GLN A 250 10.98 -0.54 3.02
N ALA A 251 10.73 -0.76 4.32
CA ALA A 251 11.71 -0.54 5.37
C ALA A 251 12.90 -1.49 5.25
N ALA A 252 12.67 -2.75 4.89
CA ALA A 252 13.76 -3.71 4.65
C ALA A 252 14.61 -3.33 3.43
N LEU A 253 13.97 -2.89 2.35
CA LEU A 253 14.69 -2.43 1.16
C LEU A 253 15.60 -1.23 1.48
N GLU A 254 15.07 -0.25 2.22
CA GLU A 254 15.82 0.94 2.63
C GLU A 254 16.99 0.60 3.57
N LEU A 255 16.72 -0.20 4.62
CA LEU A 255 17.75 -0.58 5.59
C LEU A 255 18.88 -1.41 4.99
N LEU A 256 18.58 -2.22 3.98
CA LEU A 256 19.55 -3.11 3.34
C LEU A 256 20.15 -2.50 2.06
N GLY A 257 19.68 -1.34 1.62
CA GLY A 257 20.09 -0.71 0.37
C GLY A 257 19.78 -1.58 -0.86
N LEU A 258 18.65 -2.30 -0.82
CA LEU A 258 18.24 -3.23 -1.89
C LEU A 258 17.17 -2.60 -2.76
N ARG A 259 17.18 -3.00 -4.03
CA ARG A 259 16.07 -2.75 -4.94
C ARG A 259 15.17 -3.99 -5.00
N ARG A 260 13.88 -3.79 -5.10
CA ARG A 260 12.88 -4.89 -5.12
C ARG A 260 13.14 -5.90 -6.25
N GLU A 261 13.57 -5.43 -7.39
CA GLU A 261 13.92 -6.25 -8.56
C GLU A 261 15.12 -7.20 -8.35
N ASP A 262 15.95 -6.92 -7.34
CA ASP A 262 17.11 -7.75 -7.00
C ASP A 262 16.74 -8.93 -6.08
N LEU A 263 15.58 -8.91 -5.40
CA LEU A 263 15.18 -9.92 -4.41
C LEU A 263 15.19 -11.35 -4.93
N PRO A 264 14.63 -11.67 -6.13
CA PRO A 264 14.59 -13.05 -6.62
C PRO A 264 15.96 -13.69 -6.86
N ARG A 265 17.02 -12.88 -6.88
CA ARG A 265 18.41 -13.33 -7.09
C ARG A 265 19.22 -13.33 -5.79
N ARG A 266 18.58 -13.03 -4.65
CA ARG A 266 19.25 -12.90 -3.37
C ARG A 266 18.87 -14.05 -2.45
N HIS A 267 19.87 -14.50 -1.71
CA HIS A 267 19.71 -15.48 -0.66
C HIS A 267 20.05 -14.82 0.69
N TYR A 268 19.42 -15.26 1.75
CA TYR A 268 19.61 -14.77 3.10
C TYR A 268 21.11 -14.62 3.49
N SER A 269 21.91 -15.64 3.17
CA SER A 269 23.36 -15.64 3.47
C SER A 269 24.16 -14.58 2.73
N MET A 270 23.59 -13.93 1.71
CA MET A 270 24.24 -12.79 1.04
C MET A 270 24.03 -11.50 1.81
N LEU A 271 23.07 -11.45 2.73
CA LEU A 271 22.71 -10.26 3.48
C LEU A 271 23.25 -10.28 4.90
N PHE A 272 23.27 -11.45 5.55
CA PHE A 272 23.57 -11.58 6.97
C PHE A 272 24.65 -12.63 7.23
N ASP A 273 25.42 -12.43 8.31
CA ASP A 273 26.54 -13.28 8.73
C ASP A 273 26.11 -14.51 9.53
N VAL A 274 24.95 -14.43 10.23
CA VAL A 274 24.44 -15.54 11.04
C VAL A 274 23.74 -16.56 10.14
N PRO A 275 24.09 -17.86 10.23
CA PRO A 275 23.42 -18.90 9.42
C PRO A 275 21.92 -18.94 9.70
N LEU A 276 21.10 -19.11 8.65
CA LEU A 276 19.63 -19.20 8.76
C LEU A 276 19.19 -20.30 9.73
N GLY A 277 19.89 -21.46 9.71
CA GLY A 277 19.61 -22.57 10.64
C GLY A 277 19.71 -22.15 12.10
N THR A 278 20.66 -21.27 12.46
CA THR A 278 20.78 -20.75 13.83
C THR A 278 19.56 -19.90 14.23
N LEU A 279 19.02 -19.10 13.31
CA LEU A 279 17.78 -18.34 13.54
C LEU A 279 16.59 -19.25 13.68
N ILE A 280 16.47 -20.28 12.83
CA ILE A 280 15.39 -21.27 12.88
C ILE A 280 15.42 -22.03 14.20
N ASP A 281 16.59 -22.53 14.63
CA ASP A 281 16.73 -23.25 15.90
C ASP A 281 16.39 -22.37 17.10
N ARG A 282 16.74 -21.12 17.04
CA ARG A 282 16.40 -20.16 18.10
C ARG A 282 14.91 -19.86 18.12
N ALA A 283 14.30 -19.58 16.96
CA ALA A 283 12.87 -19.33 16.82
C ALA A 283 12.02 -20.52 17.32
N ARG A 284 12.50 -21.75 17.12
CA ARG A 284 11.85 -22.97 17.64
C ARG A 284 11.90 -23.07 19.15
N ARG A 285 13.01 -22.64 19.79
CA ARG A 285 13.16 -22.70 21.26
C ARG A 285 12.44 -21.54 21.95
N ASP A 286 12.53 -20.35 21.39
CA ASP A 286 11.92 -19.14 21.91
C ASP A 286 11.53 -18.19 20.76
N PRO A 287 10.25 -18.24 20.31
CA PRO A 287 9.77 -17.40 19.23
C PRO A 287 9.81 -15.89 19.53
N SER A 288 9.94 -15.52 20.80
CA SER A 288 10.00 -14.10 21.22
C SER A 288 11.44 -13.54 21.24
N SER A 289 12.45 -14.40 21.18
CA SER A 289 13.84 -13.97 21.36
C SER A 289 14.34 -13.13 20.20
N LEU A 290 15.07 -12.05 20.55
CA LEU A 290 15.83 -11.28 19.58
C LEU A 290 17.25 -11.83 19.45
N ILE A 291 17.75 -11.86 18.24
CA ILE A 291 19.12 -12.27 17.90
C ILE A 291 19.84 -11.08 17.29
N ALA A 292 21.03 -10.78 17.77
CA ALA A 292 21.92 -9.83 17.09
C ALA A 292 22.51 -10.52 15.86
N ILE A 293 22.37 -9.87 14.70
CA ILE A 293 22.92 -10.31 13.41
C ILE A 293 23.68 -9.14 12.81
N SER A 294 24.71 -9.41 12.01
CA SER A 294 25.40 -8.37 11.26
C SER A 294 25.08 -8.48 9.78
N GLY A 295 24.83 -7.35 9.17
CA GLY A 295 24.77 -7.23 7.72
C GLY A 295 26.17 -7.41 7.11
N ARG A 296 26.24 -7.81 5.86
CA ARG A 296 27.51 -7.96 5.12
C ARG A 296 28.33 -6.67 5.02
N ASN A 297 27.67 -5.53 5.16
CA ASN A 297 28.33 -4.21 5.21
C ASN A 297 28.81 -3.80 6.61
N GLY A 298 28.75 -4.73 7.60
CA GLY A 298 29.13 -4.47 8.98
C GLY A 298 28.09 -3.78 9.85
N GLU A 299 26.91 -3.51 9.31
CA GLU A 299 25.79 -2.95 10.05
C GLU A 299 25.23 -3.98 11.05
N ARG A 300 24.86 -3.53 12.23
CA ARG A 300 24.30 -4.40 13.27
C ARG A 300 22.80 -4.28 13.33
N PHE A 301 22.12 -5.43 13.31
CA PHE A 301 20.67 -5.53 13.45
C PHE A 301 20.28 -6.46 14.61
N TYR A 302 19.07 -6.28 15.09
CA TYR A 302 18.38 -7.21 15.97
C TYR A 302 17.23 -7.81 15.19
N ALA A 303 17.11 -9.12 15.21
CA ALA A 303 16.16 -9.84 14.35
C ALA A 303 15.35 -10.85 15.15
N ARG A 304 14.14 -11.09 14.69
CA ARG A 304 13.24 -12.16 15.15
C ARG A 304 12.70 -12.87 13.92
N LEU A 305 12.82 -14.19 13.94
CA LEU A 305 12.26 -15.03 12.90
C LEU A 305 10.95 -15.67 13.37
N ARG A 306 9.89 -15.53 12.56
CA ARG A 306 8.57 -16.17 12.77
C ARG A 306 8.24 -17.03 11.56
N GLY A 307 7.42 -18.06 11.72
CA GLY A 307 6.93 -18.89 10.62
C GLY A 307 7.12 -20.38 10.87
N ASN A 308 6.57 -21.18 9.97
CA ASN A 308 6.65 -22.64 10.04
C ASN A 308 7.82 -23.13 9.17
N PHE A 309 8.95 -23.38 9.80
CA PHE A 309 10.11 -24.03 9.19
C PHE A 309 10.05 -25.54 9.43
N ALA A 310 8.95 -26.21 9.06
CA ALA A 310 8.97 -27.65 9.00
C ALA A 310 10.05 -28.04 7.98
N PRO A 311 10.99 -28.97 8.30
CA PRO A 311 11.88 -29.49 7.29
C PRO A 311 11.00 -30.03 6.17
N MET A 312 11.27 -29.66 4.92
CA MET A 312 10.69 -30.37 3.79
C MET A 312 10.93 -31.84 4.05
N SER A 313 9.87 -32.62 4.25
CA SER A 313 9.95 -33.98 4.72
C SER A 313 10.89 -34.74 3.76
N ALA A 314 11.72 -35.60 4.33
CA ALA A 314 12.57 -36.54 3.59
C ALA A 314 11.83 -37.37 2.52
N ALA A 315 10.52 -37.25 2.39
CA ALA A 315 9.68 -37.79 1.34
C ALA A 315 9.95 -37.22 -0.06
N ALA A 316 10.48 -36.00 -0.17
CA ALA A 316 10.90 -35.44 -1.46
C ALA A 316 12.31 -35.90 -1.85
N SER A 317 13.17 -36.24 -0.89
CA SER A 317 14.49 -36.81 -1.13
C SER A 317 14.46 -38.32 -1.50
N ALA A 318 13.39 -39.02 -1.19
CA ALA A 318 13.25 -40.45 -1.46
C ALA A 318 12.90 -40.80 -2.92
N LEU A 319 12.76 -39.80 -3.79
CA LEU A 319 12.56 -39.99 -5.24
C LEU A 319 13.86 -39.93 -6.07
N VAL A 320 14.99 -39.81 -5.42
CA VAL A 320 16.30 -39.91 -6.06
C VAL A 320 17.00 -41.14 -5.48
N ASP A 321 17.28 -42.11 -6.31
CA ASP A 321 18.00 -43.31 -5.86
C ASP A 321 19.48 -42.98 -5.53
N ALA A 322 20.16 -43.93 -4.90
CA ALA A 322 21.56 -43.79 -4.49
C ALA A 322 22.55 -43.53 -5.67
N ARG A 323 22.07 -43.37 -6.90
CA ARG A 323 22.84 -43.07 -8.12
C ARG A 323 22.46 -41.74 -8.75
N GLY A 324 21.52 -40.97 -8.14
CA GLY A 324 21.17 -39.64 -8.63
C GLY A 324 20.21 -39.59 -9.83
N GLU A 325 19.59 -40.70 -10.21
CA GLU A 325 18.65 -40.78 -11.32
C GLU A 325 17.20 -40.63 -10.84
N ARG A 326 16.40 -39.80 -11.52
CA ARG A 326 14.95 -39.64 -11.26
C ARG A 326 14.24 -40.92 -11.71
N LEU A 327 13.57 -41.63 -10.78
CA LEU A 327 12.67 -42.72 -11.10
C LEU A 327 11.47 -42.21 -11.91
N ALA A 328 11.42 -42.58 -13.18
CA ALA A 328 10.25 -42.33 -14.03
C ALA A 328 9.00 -43.01 -13.43
N GLY A 329 7.94 -42.27 -13.27
CA GLY A 329 6.67 -42.77 -12.74
C GLY A 329 6.18 -43.96 -13.61
N ARG A 330 5.82 -45.09 -12.94
CA ARG A 330 5.17 -46.23 -13.59
C ARG A 330 3.86 -45.77 -14.26
N PRO A 331 3.57 -46.23 -15.48
CA PRO A 331 2.26 -45.92 -16.11
C PRO A 331 1.13 -46.59 -15.31
N ARG A 332 0.05 -45.84 -15.09
CA ARG A 332 -1.19 -46.37 -14.52
C ARG A 332 -1.68 -47.53 -15.37
N GLN A 333 -1.84 -48.71 -14.77
CA GLN A 333 -2.64 -49.79 -15.36
C GLN A 333 -4.09 -49.34 -15.47
N GLU A 334 -4.60 -49.28 -16.68
CA GLU A 334 -6.02 -49.11 -16.95
C GLU A 334 -6.77 -50.35 -16.42
N ALA A 335 -7.83 -50.06 -15.62
CA ALA A 335 -8.76 -51.09 -15.20
C ALA A 335 -9.58 -51.58 -16.42
N PRO A 336 -9.93 -52.89 -16.50
CA PRO A 336 -10.68 -53.42 -17.65
C PRO A 336 -12.09 -52.86 -17.67
N VAL A 337 -12.50 -52.44 -18.88
CA VAL A 337 -13.84 -51.99 -19.23
C VAL A 337 -14.80 -53.20 -19.12
N PRO A 338 -15.95 -53.11 -18.40
CA PRO A 338 -16.97 -54.16 -18.39
C PRO A 338 -17.69 -54.21 -19.74
N ALA A 339 -17.87 -55.42 -20.25
CA ALA A 339 -18.55 -55.74 -21.50
C ALA A 339 -20.08 -55.33 -21.45
N PRO A 340 -20.68 -54.96 -22.55
CA PRO A 340 -22.09 -54.57 -22.60
C PRO A 340 -23.02 -55.80 -22.37
N ALA A 341 -23.99 -55.60 -21.50
CA ALA A 341 -25.06 -56.57 -21.22
C ALA A 341 -25.99 -56.65 -22.44
N ASP A 342 -26.10 -57.87 -23.00
CA ASP A 342 -27.10 -58.23 -24.00
C ASP A 342 -28.52 -58.01 -23.46
N ARG A 343 -29.32 -57.30 -24.22
CA ARG A 343 -30.79 -57.27 -24.07
C ARG A 343 -31.34 -58.52 -24.79
N LEU A 344 -32.00 -59.36 -24.03
CA LEU A 344 -32.97 -60.33 -24.59
C LEU A 344 -34.24 -60.28 -23.74
N THR A 345 -35.33 -60.00 -24.49
CA THR A 345 -36.79 -60.12 -24.24
C THR A 345 -37.39 -59.34 -23.11
#